data_75f098930c1dc455ccc7749c19af57ca
#
_entry.id   75f098930c1dc455ccc7749c19af57ca
#
_cell.length_a   1.000
_cell.length_b   1.000
_cell.length_c   1.000
_cell.angle_alpha   90.00
_cell.angle_beta   90.00
_cell.angle_gamma   90.00
#
_symmetry.space_group_name_H-M   'P 1'
#
loop_
_entity.id
_entity.type
_entity.pdbx_description
1 polymer ?
#
loop_
_entity_poly.entity_id
_entity_poly.type
_entity_poly.pdbx_seq_one_letter_code
_entity_poly.pdbx_strand_id
1 'polypeptide(L)'
;VPKVFVHGNPETAAIWDDLVVELADRGVDDVVRLSPPGFGAPVPDRWGATRTEYAAWLARELHSIGGEIDLVGHDWGAGHVFGVLAAEPTIVRTWASDCAGLLHAEYAWHDAAQAWQTPGVGERAIAGMLSLDPDAFAAVFTSLGMTDAIARAVRLGLDDETGRCVLSLYRSAAQPEMSTLGRAFTAARPGNGVVIIAENDHFAGSSEMHESIAAAVGARVLRIPEAGHWWMIEKPADAADALIAHWSR
;
A
#
# COMPACT_ATOMS: atom_id res chain seq x y z
N VAL A 1 7.15 13.48 -15.82
CA VAL A 1 6.26 13.41 -14.63
C VAL A 1 6.67 12.19 -13.84
N PRO A 2 7.24 12.35 -12.62
CA PRO A 2 7.68 11.23 -11.81
C PRO A 2 6.52 10.28 -11.45
N LYS A 3 6.81 8.99 -11.47
CA LYS A 3 5.93 7.92 -11.03
C LYS A 3 6.36 7.53 -9.62
N VAL A 4 5.57 7.93 -8.64
CA VAL A 4 5.88 7.72 -7.23
C VAL A 4 5.13 6.51 -6.71
N PHE A 5 5.86 5.55 -6.15
CA PHE A 5 5.33 4.29 -5.64
C PHE A 5 5.51 4.21 -4.13
N VAL A 6 4.46 3.80 -3.43
CA VAL A 6 4.47 3.64 -1.96
C VAL A 6 3.95 2.25 -1.62
N HIS A 7 4.78 1.46 -0.94
CA HIS A 7 4.45 0.10 -0.50
C HIS A 7 3.85 0.07 0.91
N GLY A 8 3.42 -1.10 1.34
CA GLY A 8 2.80 -1.32 2.65
C GLY A 8 3.56 -2.23 3.61
N ASN A 9 2.86 -3.18 4.21
CA ASN A 9 3.33 -4.01 5.31
C ASN A 9 2.92 -5.50 5.13
N PRO A 10 3.82 -6.46 5.38
CA PRO A 10 5.25 -6.32 5.72
C PRO A 10 6.11 -6.31 4.46
N GLU A 11 6.53 -5.15 4.04
CA GLU A 11 7.15 -4.95 2.75
C GLU A 11 8.32 -3.98 2.81
N THR A 12 9.06 -3.91 1.72
CA THR A 12 10.03 -2.87 1.40
C THR A 12 9.87 -2.46 -0.06
N ALA A 13 10.60 -1.44 -0.52
CA ALA A 13 10.58 -1.04 -1.93
C ALA A 13 10.95 -2.16 -2.93
N ALA A 14 11.48 -3.29 -2.46
CA ALA A 14 11.80 -4.45 -3.31
C ALA A 14 10.56 -5.06 -4.00
N ILE A 15 9.35 -4.89 -3.45
CA ILE A 15 8.14 -5.40 -4.10
C ILE A 15 7.88 -4.78 -5.48
N TRP A 16 8.49 -3.63 -5.76
CA TRP A 16 8.34 -2.92 -7.03
C TRP A 16 9.36 -3.33 -8.10
N ASP A 17 10.38 -4.18 -7.76
CA ASP A 17 11.52 -4.44 -8.64
C ASP A 17 11.09 -4.97 -10.01
N ASP A 18 10.22 -5.99 -10.06
CA ASP A 18 9.77 -6.61 -11.31
C ASP A 18 8.91 -5.62 -12.13
N LEU A 19 8.01 -4.88 -11.49
CA LEU A 19 7.21 -3.86 -12.15
C LEU A 19 8.05 -2.71 -12.72
N VAL A 20 9.08 -2.28 -12.00
CA VAL A 20 9.97 -1.20 -12.46
C VAL A 20 10.77 -1.62 -13.69
N VAL A 21 11.21 -2.88 -13.77
CA VAL A 21 11.84 -3.42 -14.99
C VAL A 21 10.86 -3.35 -16.18
N GLU A 22 9.63 -3.80 -16.00
CA GLU A 22 8.61 -3.74 -17.04
C GLU A 22 8.27 -2.31 -17.48
N LEU A 23 8.24 -1.36 -16.55
CA LEU A 23 8.05 0.06 -16.85
C LEU A 23 9.22 0.63 -17.65
N ALA A 24 10.46 0.33 -17.26
CA ALA A 24 11.67 0.77 -17.96
C ALA A 24 11.73 0.22 -19.40
N ASP A 25 11.38 -1.04 -19.61
CA ASP A 25 11.30 -1.66 -20.95
C ASP A 25 10.27 -0.98 -21.86
N ARG A 26 9.30 -0.26 -21.27
CA ARG A 26 8.28 0.55 -21.97
C ARG A 26 8.61 2.05 -22.00
N GLY A 27 9.84 2.43 -21.61
CA GLY A 27 10.32 3.81 -21.65
C GLY A 27 9.84 4.71 -20.51
N VAL A 28 9.45 4.12 -19.36
CA VAL A 28 9.10 4.85 -18.14
C VAL A 28 10.25 4.72 -17.14
N ASP A 29 11.17 5.71 -17.15
CA ASP A 29 12.39 5.69 -16.34
C ASP A 29 12.34 6.60 -15.09
N ASP A 30 11.40 7.55 -15.04
CA ASP A 30 11.26 8.50 -13.92
C ASP A 30 10.41 7.90 -12.80
N VAL A 31 10.98 6.93 -12.11
CA VAL A 31 10.34 6.17 -11.04
C VAL A 31 10.99 6.49 -9.68
N VAL A 32 10.17 6.90 -8.72
CA VAL A 32 10.54 7.13 -7.32
C VAL A 32 9.83 6.11 -6.44
N ARG A 33 10.59 5.34 -5.67
CA ARG A 33 10.05 4.36 -4.72
C ARG A 33 10.23 4.87 -3.30
N LEU A 34 9.13 5.24 -2.66
CA LEU A 34 9.11 5.71 -1.28
C LEU A 34 8.91 4.54 -0.32
N SER A 35 9.77 4.44 0.68
CA SER A 35 9.62 3.50 1.79
C SER A 35 9.12 4.25 3.02
N PRO A 36 7.97 3.88 3.58
CA PRO A 36 7.48 4.50 4.80
C PRO A 36 8.43 4.28 5.99
N PRO A 37 8.55 5.23 6.94
CA PRO A 37 9.39 5.08 8.12
C PRO A 37 9.10 3.79 8.89
N GLY A 38 10.13 2.99 9.16
CA GLY A 38 10.02 1.68 9.79
C GLY A 38 9.70 0.53 8.83
N PHE A 39 9.50 0.82 7.54
CA PHE A 39 9.27 -0.17 6.49
C PHE A 39 10.33 -0.02 5.39
N GLY A 40 11.58 -0.32 5.72
CA GLY A 40 12.72 -0.14 4.82
C GLY A 40 13.32 1.27 4.81
N ALA A 41 12.81 2.20 5.61
CA ALA A 41 13.38 3.53 5.84
C ALA A 41 13.55 3.81 7.33
N PRO A 42 14.53 4.66 7.72
CA PRO A 42 14.74 5.03 9.12
C PRO A 42 13.51 5.66 9.75
N VAL A 43 13.31 5.38 11.03
CA VAL A 43 12.23 5.96 11.83
C VAL A 43 12.67 7.32 12.37
N PRO A 44 11.93 8.40 12.14
CA PRO A 44 12.22 9.71 12.73
C PRO A 44 12.08 9.71 14.26
N ASP A 45 12.81 10.62 14.93
CA ASP A 45 12.68 10.85 16.35
C ASP A 45 11.21 11.11 16.74
N ARG A 46 10.75 10.46 17.81
CA ARG A 46 9.38 10.57 18.34
C ARG A 46 8.28 10.17 17.35
N TRP A 47 8.61 9.33 16.39
CA TRP A 47 7.64 8.82 15.43
C TRP A 47 6.63 7.88 16.09
N GLY A 48 5.36 8.27 16.07
CA GLY A 48 4.27 7.50 16.65
C GLY A 48 3.81 6.34 15.77
N ALA A 49 4.15 6.35 14.48
CA ALA A 49 3.76 5.36 13.48
C ALA A 49 2.23 5.16 13.37
N THR A 50 1.47 6.23 13.59
CA THR A 50 0.02 6.22 13.42
C THR A 50 -0.38 6.42 11.96
N ARG A 51 -1.58 5.96 11.59
CA ARG A 51 -2.15 6.17 10.23
C ARG A 51 -2.07 7.64 9.78
N THR A 52 -2.35 8.56 10.68
CA THR A 52 -2.33 9.99 10.37
C THR A 52 -0.91 10.54 10.18
N GLU A 53 0.06 10.04 10.95
CA GLU A 53 1.46 10.44 10.78
C GLU A 53 2.04 9.93 9.47
N TYR A 54 1.68 8.72 9.04
CA TYR A 54 2.08 8.21 7.73
C TYR A 54 1.46 9.02 6.57
N ALA A 55 0.19 9.38 6.66
CA ALA A 55 -0.41 10.27 5.66
C ALA A 55 0.30 11.64 5.62
N ALA A 56 0.61 12.22 6.78
CA ALA A 56 1.34 13.48 6.87
C ALA A 56 2.80 13.34 6.36
N TRP A 57 3.45 12.19 6.58
CA TRP A 57 4.75 11.88 6.01
C TRP A 57 4.68 11.85 4.48
N LEU A 58 3.75 11.09 3.91
CA LEU A 58 3.61 11.01 2.46
C LEU A 58 3.31 12.38 1.83
N ALA A 59 2.45 13.20 2.45
CA ALA A 59 2.21 14.56 1.96
C ALA A 59 3.51 15.39 1.90
N ARG A 60 4.38 15.31 2.93
CA ARG A 60 5.68 16.00 2.93
C ARG A 60 6.62 15.50 1.82
N GLU A 61 6.67 14.18 1.58
CA GLU A 61 7.48 13.62 0.50
C GLU A 61 6.99 14.12 -0.88
N LEU A 62 5.67 14.11 -1.10
CA LEU A 62 5.08 14.60 -2.35
C LEU A 62 5.34 16.09 -2.55
N HIS A 63 5.20 16.91 -1.51
CA HIS A 63 5.55 18.34 -1.58
C HIS A 63 7.05 18.56 -1.85
N SER A 64 7.93 17.71 -1.31
CA SER A 64 9.37 17.77 -1.56
C SER A 64 9.74 17.41 -2.99
N ILE A 65 9.07 16.42 -3.58
CA ILE A 65 9.24 16.07 -5.00
C ILE A 65 8.76 17.23 -5.87
N GLY A 66 7.58 17.76 -5.57
CA GLY A 66 6.98 18.92 -6.24
C GLY A 66 6.57 18.67 -7.69
N GLY A 67 5.88 19.66 -8.28
CA GLY A 67 5.38 19.54 -9.65
C GLY A 67 4.21 18.56 -9.81
N GLU A 68 4.01 18.09 -11.03
CA GLU A 68 3.02 17.05 -11.31
C GLU A 68 3.58 15.67 -10.94
N ILE A 69 2.78 14.85 -10.27
CA ILE A 69 3.13 13.51 -9.80
C ILE A 69 2.05 12.52 -10.21
N ASP A 70 2.46 11.34 -10.65
CA ASP A 70 1.59 10.16 -10.76
C ASP A 70 1.89 9.23 -9.60
N LEU A 71 0.92 9.05 -8.71
CA LEU A 71 1.08 8.34 -7.44
C LEU A 71 0.47 6.95 -7.49
N VAL A 72 1.23 5.94 -7.04
CA VAL A 72 0.75 4.55 -6.90
C VAL A 72 0.92 4.10 -5.47
N GLY A 73 -0.16 3.60 -4.86
CA GLY A 73 -0.14 3.04 -3.52
C GLY A 73 -0.55 1.57 -3.50
N HIS A 74 0.15 0.77 -2.69
CA HIS A 74 -0.17 -0.64 -2.44
C HIS A 74 -0.29 -0.91 -0.95
N ASP A 75 -1.25 -1.73 -0.54
CA ASP A 75 -1.50 -2.13 0.85
C ASP A 75 -1.60 -0.91 1.79
N TRP A 76 -0.76 -0.78 2.81
CA TRP A 76 -0.72 0.42 3.64
C TRP A 76 -0.24 1.66 2.89
N GLY A 77 0.57 1.50 1.84
CA GLY A 77 0.86 2.61 0.93
C GLY A 77 -0.41 3.19 0.32
N ALA A 78 -1.37 2.34 -0.07
CA ALA A 78 -2.70 2.79 -0.49
C ALA A 78 -3.44 3.50 0.65
N GLY A 79 -3.40 2.97 1.88
CA GLY A 79 -3.97 3.63 3.06
C GLY A 79 -3.41 5.02 3.30
N HIS A 80 -2.09 5.21 3.07
CA HIS A 80 -1.43 6.53 3.18
C HIS A 80 -1.88 7.46 2.04
N VAL A 81 -1.97 6.96 0.80
CA VAL A 81 -2.49 7.69 -0.36
C VAL A 81 -3.91 8.19 -0.09
N PHE A 82 -4.82 7.35 0.40
CA PHE A 82 -6.17 7.76 0.75
C PHE A 82 -6.19 8.84 1.83
N GLY A 83 -5.29 8.75 2.82
CA GLY A 83 -5.13 9.76 3.87
C GLY A 83 -4.71 11.12 3.33
N VAL A 84 -3.72 11.15 2.44
CA VAL A 84 -3.27 12.38 1.77
C VAL A 84 -4.37 12.96 0.89
N LEU A 85 -4.98 12.16 0.04
CA LEU A 85 -6.00 12.62 -0.92
C LEU A 85 -7.29 13.08 -0.22
N ALA A 86 -7.62 12.56 0.97
CA ALA A 86 -8.73 13.06 1.77
C ALA A 86 -8.47 14.48 2.30
N ALA A 87 -7.21 14.85 2.54
CA ALA A 87 -6.82 16.16 3.03
C ALA A 87 -6.45 17.14 1.89
N GLU A 88 -5.78 16.65 0.88
CA GLU A 88 -5.23 17.42 -0.25
C GLU A 88 -5.57 16.73 -1.59
N PRO A 89 -6.84 16.81 -2.05
CA PRO A 89 -7.33 16.02 -3.20
C PRO A 89 -6.69 16.39 -4.55
N THR A 90 -5.93 17.46 -4.62
CA THR A 90 -5.27 17.96 -5.84
C THR A 90 -3.75 17.91 -5.78
N ILE A 91 -3.18 17.24 -4.76
CA ILE A 91 -1.72 17.20 -4.54
C ILE A 91 -0.97 16.43 -5.65
N VAL A 92 -1.66 15.56 -6.38
CA VAL A 92 -1.10 14.76 -7.47
C VAL A 92 -1.89 14.94 -8.77
N ARG A 93 -1.25 14.69 -9.90
CA ARG A 93 -1.88 14.71 -11.23
C ARG A 93 -2.84 13.52 -11.40
N THR A 94 -2.36 12.32 -11.08
CA THR A 94 -3.15 11.09 -11.08
C THR A 94 -2.81 10.22 -9.87
N TRP A 95 -3.72 9.35 -9.48
CA TRP A 95 -3.45 8.34 -8.47
C TRP A 95 -4.00 6.96 -8.89
N ALA A 96 -3.29 5.91 -8.50
CA ALA A 96 -3.70 4.53 -8.65
C ALA A 96 -3.46 3.81 -7.31
N SER A 97 -4.48 3.20 -6.73
CA SER A 97 -4.33 2.49 -5.46
C SER A 97 -5.23 1.27 -5.40
N ASP A 98 -4.69 0.21 -4.86
CA ASP A 98 -5.46 -0.96 -4.47
C ASP A 98 -6.07 -0.78 -3.07
N CYS A 99 -6.48 -1.86 -2.43
CA CYS A 99 -6.92 -1.92 -1.04
C CYS A 99 -8.00 -0.90 -0.64
N ALA A 100 -8.75 -0.36 -1.60
CA ALA A 100 -9.82 0.61 -1.31
C ALA A 100 -10.95 0.02 -0.45
N GLY A 101 -11.11 -1.30 -0.43
CA GLY A 101 -12.06 -1.98 0.43
C GLY A 101 -11.85 -1.72 1.92
N LEU A 102 -10.62 -1.41 2.35
CA LEU A 102 -10.30 -1.00 3.74
C LEU A 102 -11.12 0.21 4.22
N LEU A 103 -11.54 1.07 3.29
CA LEU A 103 -12.33 2.27 3.57
C LEU A 103 -13.83 2.00 3.73
N HIS A 104 -14.28 0.81 3.34
CA HIS A 104 -15.69 0.45 3.39
C HIS A 104 -16.14 0.24 4.85
N ALA A 105 -17.36 0.68 5.16
CA ALA A 105 -17.88 0.63 6.53
C ALA A 105 -18.06 -0.80 7.07
N GLU A 106 -18.28 -1.76 6.17
CA GLU A 106 -18.46 -3.18 6.49
C GLU A 106 -17.17 -4.00 6.36
N TYR A 107 -16.02 -3.35 6.09
CA TYR A 107 -14.76 -4.08 6.02
C TYR A 107 -14.41 -4.70 7.37
N ALA A 108 -14.18 -6.00 7.35
CA ALA A 108 -13.66 -6.77 8.48
C ALA A 108 -12.19 -7.09 8.25
N TRP A 109 -11.35 -6.72 9.21
CA TRP A 109 -9.91 -7.00 9.16
C TRP A 109 -9.64 -8.51 9.10
N HIS A 110 -8.66 -8.93 8.30
CA HIS A 110 -8.19 -10.30 8.26
C HIS A 110 -7.51 -10.71 9.59
N ASP A 111 -7.38 -12.01 9.84
CA ASP A 111 -6.98 -12.56 11.14
C ASP A 111 -5.65 -12.00 11.66
N ALA A 112 -4.62 -11.87 10.80
CA ALA A 112 -3.34 -11.30 11.20
C ALA A 112 -3.48 -9.83 11.66
N ALA A 113 -4.26 -9.02 10.93
CA ALA A 113 -4.53 -7.63 11.30
C ALA A 113 -5.27 -7.53 12.64
N GLN A 114 -6.27 -8.39 12.87
CA GLN A 114 -6.98 -8.46 14.16
C GLN A 114 -6.02 -8.84 15.30
N ALA A 115 -5.09 -9.78 15.05
CA ALA A 115 -4.06 -10.13 16.02
C ALA A 115 -3.17 -8.94 16.35
N TRP A 116 -2.68 -8.19 15.33
CA TRP A 116 -1.84 -7.00 15.54
C TRP A 116 -2.55 -5.86 16.27
N GLN A 117 -3.85 -5.72 16.07
CA GLN A 117 -4.68 -4.75 16.80
C GLN A 117 -4.86 -5.12 18.27
N THR A 118 -4.76 -6.40 18.63
CA THR A 118 -5.01 -6.90 19.98
C THR A 118 -3.76 -6.82 20.86
N PRO A 119 -3.76 -6.01 21.96
CA PRO A 119 -2.62 -5.92 22.87
C PRO A 119 -2.20 -7.28 23.44
N GLY A 120 -0.90 -7.53 23.50
CA GLY A 120 -0.32 -8.79 23.95
C GLY A 120 -0.34 -9.92 22.91
N VAL A 121 -1.36 -10.00 22.06
CA VAL A 121 -1.39 -10.94 20.95
C VAL A 121 -0.53 -10.43 19.80
N GLY A 122 -0.67 -9.15 19.45
CA GLY A 122 0.09 -8.51 18.38
C GLY A 122 1.58 -8.55 18.62
N GLU A 123 2.03 -8.25 19.83
CA GLU A 123 3.45 -8.32 20.19
C GLU A 123 4.04 -9.72 19.97
N ARG A 124 3.31 -10.76 20.35
CA ARG A 124 3.77 -12.16 20.12
C ARG A 124 3.77 -12.53 18.63
N ALA A 125 2.75 -12.11 17.89
CA ALA A 125 2.66 -12.37 16.45
C ALA A 125 3.82 -11.69 15.69
N ILE A 126 4.11 -10.43 16.00
CA ILE A 126 5.23 -9.68 15.42
C ILE A 126 6.58 -10.31 15.81
N ALA A 127 6.79 -10.63 17.09
CA ALA A 127 8.01 -11.31 17.53
C ALA A 127 8.21 -12.65 16.81
N GLY A 128 7.12 -13.41 16.60
CA GLY A 128 7.15 -14.65 15.83
C GLY A 128 7.57 -14.41 14.37
N MET A 129 7.00 -13.42 13.68
CA MET A 129 7.35 -13.07 12.31
C MET A 129 8.82 -12.61 12.20
N LEU A 130 9.27 -11.74 13.09
CA LEU A 130 10.63 -11.22 13.10
C LEU A 130 11.68 -12.26 13.51
N SER A 131 11.28 -13.34 14.20
CA SER A 131 12.18 -14.45 14.53
C SER A 131 12.45 -15.40 13.38
N LEU A 132 11.69 -15.35 12.30
CA LEU A 132 11.92 -16.15 11.12
C LEU A 132 13.25 -15.75 10.46
N ASP A 133 14.09 -16.72 10.15
CA ASP A 133 15.22 -16.47 9.26
C ASP A 133 14.73 -16.19 7.82
N PRO A 134 15.59 -15.71 6.91
CA PRO A 134 15.16 -15.40 5.54
C PRO A 134 14.56 -16.59 4.78
N ASP A 135 15.02 -17.82 5.05
CA ASP A 135 14.50 -19.02 4.38
C ASP A 135 13.08 -19.35 4.87
N ALA A 136 12.87 -19.33 6.16
CA ALA A 136 11.56 -19.59 6.76
C ALA A 136 10.55 -18.48 6.39
N PHE A 137 10.98 -17.22 6.37
CA PHE A 137 10.14 -16.10 5.94
C PHE A 137 9.75 -16.26 4.46
N ALA A 138 10.73 -16.55 3.58
CA ALA A 138 10.48 -16.74 2.16
C ALA A 138 9.51 -17.90 1.91
N ALA A 139 9.62 -19.02 2.64
CA ALA A 139 8.70 -20.14 2.51
C ALA A 139 7.24 -19.75 2.80
N VAL A 140 7.00 -18.88 3.79
CA VAL A 140 5.66 -18.36 4.11
C VAL A 140 5.17 -17.43 3.00
N PHE A 141 5.92 -16.38 2.67
CA PHE A 141 5.46 -15.33 1.77
C PHE A 141 5.41 -15.75 0.30
N THR A 142 6.23 -16.72 -0.11
CA THR A 142 6.12 -17.34 -1.44
C THR A 142 4.79 -18.07 -1.62
N SER A 143 4.29 -18.71 -0.56
CA SER A 143 2.96 -19.36 -0.61
C SER A 143 1.80 -18.36 -0.73
N LEU A 144 2.07 -17.08 -0.49
CA LEU A 144 1.10 -15.98 -0.56
C LEU A 144 1.24 -15.12 -1.82
N GLY A 145 2.25 -15.36 -2.69
CA GLY A 145 2.41 -14.66 -3.97
C GLY A 145 3.71 -13.88 -4.17
N MET A 146 4.58 -13.73 -3.15
CA MET A 146 5.91 -13.15 -3.36
C MET A 146 6.84 -14.13 -4.08
N THR A 147 7.82 -13.63 -4.84
CA THR A 147 8.95 -14.45 -5.27
C THR A 147 9.91 -14.72 -4.10
N ASP A 148 10.68 -15.82 -4.15
CA ASP A 148 11.66 -16.15 -3.12
C ASP A 148 12.69 -15.01 -2.91
N ALA A 149 13.17 -14.42 -4.01
CA ALA A 149 14.14 -13.34 -3.96
C ALA A 149 13.57 -12.07 -3.26
N ILE A 150 12.35 -11.68 -3.60
CA ILE A 150 11.69 -10.51 -3.01
C ILE A 150 11.37 -10.77 -1.54
N ALA A 151 10.84 -11.95 -1.19
CA ALA A 151 10.54 -12.29 0.20
C ALA A 151 11.79 -12.24 1.10
N ARG A 152 12.94 -12.71 0.60
CA ARG A 152 14.22 -12.60 1.31
C ARG A 152 14.68 -11.16 1.46
N ALA A 153 14.57 -10.36 0.39
CA ALA A 153 14.93 -8.95 0.42
C ALA A 153 14.05 -8.17 1.42
N VAL A 154 12.76 -8.46 1.43
CA VAL A 154 11.82 -7.90 2.41
C VAL A 154 12.24 -8.28 3.83
N ARG A 155 12.47 -9.57 4.12
CA ARG A 155 12.86 -10.03 5.47
C ARG A 155 14.11 -9.34 5.99
N LEU A 156 15.11 -9.11 5.15
CA LEU A 156 16.33 -8.42 5.52
C LEU A 156 16.12 -6.94 5.87
N GLY A 157 15.03 -6.34 5.42
CA GLY A 157 14.65 -4.96 5.72
C GLY A 157 13.74 -4.81 6.95
N LEU A 158 13.37 -5.90 7.64
CA LEU A 158 12.49 -5.88 8.81
C LEU A 158 13.29 -6.02 10.10
N ASP A 159 12.98 -5.17 11.09
CA ASP A 159 13.61 -5.12 12.41
C ASP A 159 12.59 -4.86 13.53
N ASP A 160 13.06 -4.65 14.75
CA ASP A 160 12.21 -4.37 15.92
C ASP A 160 11.43 -3.07 15.77
N GLU A 161 11.98 -2.05 15.09
CA GLU A 161 11.28 -0.80 14.80
C GLU A 161 10.13 -1.03 13.79
N THR A 162 10.33 -1.90 12.81
CA THR A 162 9.24 -2.35 11.93
C THR A 162 8.11 -2.95 12.75
N GLY A 163 8.43 -3.83 13.70
CA GLY A 163 7.44 -4.46 14.57
C GLY A 163 6.63 -3.45 15.37
N ARG A 164 7.27 -2.46 15.96
CA ARG A 164 6.63 -1.36 16.68
C ARG A 164 5.71 -0.55 15.73
N CYS A 165 6.19 -0.23 14.54
CA CYS A 165 5.45 0.53 13.53
C CYS A 165 4.19 -0.22 13.06
N VAL A 166 4.28 -1.53 12.79
CA VAL A 166 3.12 -2.37 12.46
C VAL A 166 2.04 -2.27 13.52
N LEU A 167 2.39 -2.51 14.79
CA LEU A 167 1.42 -2.51 15.88
C LEU A 167 0.75 -1.15 16.05
N SER A 168 1.51 -0.06 15.99
CA SER A 168 0.95 1.29 16.11
C SER A 168 0.04 1.64 14.92
N LEU A 169 0.46 1.34 13.70
CA LEU A 169 -0.30 1.59 12.49
C LEU A 169 -1.67 0.88 12.52
N TYR A 170 -1.68 -0.43 12.75
CA TYR A 170 -2.92 -1.21 12.77
C TYR A 170 -3.86 -0.82 13.92
N ARG A 171 -3.32 -0.51 15.10
CA ARG A 171 -4.13 -0.06 16.25
C ARG A 171 -4.74 1.32 16.02
N SER A 172 -4.01 2.24 15.40
CA SER A 172 -4.50 3.58 15.06
C SER A 172 -5.49 3.59 13.89
N ALA A 173 -5.60 2.49 13.18
CA ALA A 173 -6.48 2.32 12.01
C ALA A 173 -7.65 1.36 12.27
N ALA A 174 -7.78 0.83 13.49
CA ALA A 174 -8.92 -0.02 13.82
C ALA A 174 -10.25 0.71 13.57
N GLN A 175 -11.30 -0.03 13.20
CA GLN A 175 -12.62 0.58 13.03
C GLN A 175 -13.07 1.30 14.31
N PRO A 176 -13.68 2.51 14.22
CA PRO A 176 -14.22 3.14 13.00
C PRO A 176 -13.26 4.08 12.24
N GLU A 177 -11.95 4.10 12.53
CA GLU A 177 -11.02 5.07 11.96
C GLU A 177 -10.87 4.94 10.44
N MET A 178 -10.82 3.71 9.90
CA MET A 178 -10.74 3.51 8.46
C MET A 178 -12.05 3.88 7.75
N SER A 179 -13.21 3.56 8.28
CA SER A 179 -14.48 4.01 7.70
C SER A 179 -14.69 5.52 7.81
N THR A 180 -14.10 6.15 8.83
CA THR A 180 -14.08 7.63 8.95
C THR A 180 -13.20 8.24 7.87
N LEU A 181 -12.02 7.65 7.62
CA LEU A 181 -11.19 8.03 6.48
C LEU A 181 -11.93 7.83 5.14
N GLY A 182 -12.65 6.72 4.98
CA GLY A 182 -13.45 6.45 3.79
C GLY A 182 -14.49 7.54 3.50
N ARG A 183 -15.19 8.02 4.54
CA ARG A 183 -16.12 9.16 4.41
C ARG A 183 -15.40 10.46 4.01
N ALA A 184 -14.25 10.76 4.60
CA ALA A 184 -13.46 11.93 4.27
C ALA A 184 -12.94 11.88 2.83
N PHE A 185 -12.39 10.74 2.41
CA PHE A 185 -11.92 10.49 1.05
C PHE A 185 -13.05 10.62 0.01
N THR A 186 -14.21 10.04 0.31
CA THR A 186 -15.41 10.17 -0.55
C THR A 186 -15.87 11.64 -0.65
N ALA A 187 -15.84 12.40 0.44
CA ALA A 187 -16.20 13.82 0.43
C ALA A 187 -15.20 14.69 -0.34
N ALA A 188 -13.90 14.36 -0.29
CA ALA A 188 -12.84 15.07 -0.99
C ALA A 188 -12.89 14.88 -2.52
N ARG A 189 -13.35 13.71 -3.00
CA ARG A 189 -13.49 13.37 -4.42
C ARG A 189 -12.25 13.69 -5.25
N PRO A 190 -11.09 13.13 -4.93
CA PRO A 190 -9.87 13.39 -5.69
C PRO A 190 -10.04 12.95 -7.15
N GLY A 191 -9.68 13.85 -8.09
CA GLY A 191 -9.81 13.59 -9.52
C GLY A 191 -8.76 12.61 -10.06
N ASN A 192 -8.97 12.18 -11.31
CA ASN A 192 -8.00 11.39 -12.09
C ASN A 192 -7.50 10.12 -11.40
N GLY A 193 -8.38 9.44 -10.69
CA GLY A 193 -8.05 8.26 -9.92
C GLY A 193 -8.44 6.94 -10.55
N VAL A 194 -7.74 5.89 -10.15
CA VAL A 194 -8.11 4.52 -10.43
C VAL A 194 -7.96 3.66 -9.17
N VAL A 195 -8.97 2.86 -8.88
CA VAL A 195 -8.91 1.80 -7.87
C VAL A 195 -8.49 0.51 -8.57
N ILE A 196 -7.37 -0.06 -8.15
CA ILE A 196 -6.86 -1.35 -8.63
C ILE A 196 -7.57 -2.46 -7.86
N ILE A 197 -8.06 -3.46 -8.58
CA ILE A 197 -8.64 -4.68 -8.03
C ILE A 197 -7.83 -5.87 -8.55
N ALA A 198 -6.99 -6.44 -7.70
CA ALA A 198 -6.38 -7.73 -7.93
C ALA A 198 -7.42 -8.80 -7.56
N GLU A 199 -7.88 -9.58 -8.54
CA GLU A 199 -9.12 -10.36 -8.37
C GLU A 199 -9.02 -11.52 -7.36
N ASN A 200 -7.79 -11.96 -7.06
CA ASN A 200 -7.52 -13.00 -6.05
C ASN A 200 -6.96 -12.43 -4.74
N ASP A 201 -6.98 -11.11 -4.54
CA ASP A 201 -6.62 -10.54 -3.24
C ASP A 201 -7.78 -10.70 -2.25
N HIS A 202 -7.49 -11.35 -1.12
CA HIS A 202 -8.46 -11.61 -0.05
C HIS A 202 -8.18 -10.81 1.23
N PHE A 203 -7.14 -9.94 1.25
CA PHE A 203 -6.76 -9.18 2.44
C PHE A 203 -7.52 -7.87 2.59
N ALA A 204 -7.88 -7.23 1.49
CA ALA A 204 -8.34 -5.85 1.47
C ALA A 204 -9.86 -5.67 1.26
N GLY A 205 -10.64 -6.71 1.48
CA GLY A 205 -12.10 -6.70 1.27
C GLY A 205 -12.52 -7.28 -0.08
N SER A 206 -13.82 -7.29 -0.35
CA SER A 206 -14.36 -7.84 -1.59
C SER A 206 -14.23 -6.87 -2.76
N SER A 207 -14.31 -7.38 -4.00
CA SER A 207 -14.34 -6.56 -5.21
C SER A 207 -15.47 -5.50 -5.17
N GLU A 208 -16.64 -5.87 -4.62
CA GLU A 208 -17.79 -4.97 -4.49
C GLU A 208 -17.50 -3.82 -3.54
N MET A 209 -16.74 -4.05 -2.46
CA MET A 209 -16.30 -2.96 -1.55
C MET A 209 -15.39 -1.98 -2.27
N HIS A 210 -14.42 -2.48 -3.05
CA HIS A 210 -13.54 -1.63 -3.87
C HIS A 210 -14.32 -0.82 -4.91
N GLU A 211 -15.25 -1.46 -5.63
CA GLU A 211 -16.11 -0.81 -6.61
C GLU A 211 -17.01 0.26 -5.97
N SER A 212 -17.55 -0.03 -4.79
CA SER A 212 -18.35 0.91 -4.02
C SER A 212 -17.58 2.19 -3.69
N ILE A 213 -16.35 2.07 -3.21
CA ILE A 213 -15.48 3.21 -2.93
C ILE A 213 -15.10 3.94 -4.22
N ALA A 214 -14.70 3.22 -5.27
CA ALA A 214 -14.37 3.82 -6.57
C ALA A 214 -15.54 4.65 -7.11
N ALA A 215 -16.74 4.10 -7.10
CA ALA A 215 -17.95 4.79 -7.56
C ALA A 215 -18.25 6.04 -6.71
N ALA A 216 -18.08 5.94 -5.37
CA ALA A 216 -18.35 7.05 -4.46
C ALA A 216 -17.43 8.26 -4.69
N VAL A 217 -16.16 8.03 -5.06
CA VAL A 217 -15.21 9.11 -5.36
C VAL A 217 -15.17 9.51 -6.85
N GLY A 218 -15.83 8.75 -7.72
CA GLY A 218 -15.80 8.95 -9.17
C GLY A 218 -14.50 8.45 -9.83
N ALA A 219 -13.80 7.54 -9.19
CA ALA A 219 -12.61 6.88 -9.75
C ALA A 219 -13.01 5.75 -10.71
N ARG A 220 -12.11 5.44 -11.64
CA ARG A 220 -12.25 4.25 -12.49
C ARG A 220 -11.81 3.01 -11.71
N VAL A 221 -12.20 1.85 -12.20
CA VAL A 221 -11.70 0.56 -11.73
C VAL A 221 -10.73 -0.01 -12.77
N LEU A 222 -9.60 -0.50 -12.30
CA LEU A 222 -8.63 -1.27 -13.06
C LEU A 222 -8.55 -2.67 -12.45
N ARG A 223 -8.91 -3.68 -13.24
CA ARG A 223 -8.82 -5.07 -12.79
C ARG A 223 -7.54 -5.70 -13.28
N ILE A 224 -6.88 -6.46 -12.41
CA ILE A 224 -5.75 -7.32 -12.76
C ILE A 224 -6.22 -8.77 -12.53
N PRO A 225 -6.64 -9.45 -13.61
CA PRO A 225 -7.19 -10.80 -13.51
C PRO A 225 -6.16 -11.79 -12.97
N GLU A 226 -6.63 -12.75 -12.18
CA GLU A 226 -5.84 -13.83 -11.60
C GLU A 226 -4.66 -13.39 -10.71
N ALA A 227 -4.52 -12.09 -10.42
CA ALA A 227 -3.50 -11.58 -9.50
C ALA A 227 -4.01 -11.64 -8.07
N GLY A 228 -3.13 -12.01 -7.15
CA GLY A 228 -3.29 -11.90 -5.71
C GLY A 228 -2.83 -10.55 -5.18
N HIS A 229 -2.54 -10.52 -3.87
CA HIS A 229 -2.18 -9.29 -3.17
C HIS A 229 -0.97 -8.57 -3.79
N TRP A 230 0.08 -9.30 -4.14
CA TRP A 230 1.28 -8.72 -4.78
C TRP A 230 1.18 -8.73 -6.31
N TRP A 231 0.13 -8.11 -6.85
CA TRP A 231 -0.15 -8.01 -8.27
C TRP A 231 1.04 -7.47 -9.09
N MET A 232 1.86 -6.60 -8.50
CA MET A 232 3.05 -6.03 -9.13
C MET A 232 4.20 -7.05 -9.31
N ILE A 233 4.16 -8.15 -8.56
CA ILE A 233 5.11 -9.27 -8.65
C ILE A 233 4.52 -10.38 -9.53
N GLU A 234 3.23 -10.67 -9.35
CA GLU A 234 2.55 -11.79 -10.03
C GLU A 234 2.24 -11.49 -11.51
N LYS A 235 1.93 -10.24 -11.82
CA LYS A 235 1.51 -9.76 -13.15
C LYS A 235 2.19 -8.43 -13.53
N PRO A 236 3.53 -8.33 -13.47
CA PRO A 236 4.23 -7.05 -13.62
C PRO A 236 4.02 -6.41 -15.00
N ALA A 237 3.97 -7.22 -16.07
CA ALA A 237 3.75 -6.73 -17.43
C ALA A 237 2.33 -6.14 -17.61
N ASP A 238 1.30 -6.86 -17.17
CA ASP A 238 -0.10 -6.40 -17.23
C ASP A 238 -0.29 -5.14 -16.39
N ALA A 239 0.33 -5.08 -15.22
CA ALA A 239 0.31 -3.93 -14.33
C ALA A 239 0.98 -2.70 -14.97
N ALA A 240 2.15 -2.88 -15.60
CA ALA A 240 2.84 -1.81 -16.31
C ALA A 240 1.99 -1.24 -17.44
N ASP A 241 1.42 -2.09 -18.30
CA ASP A 241 0.55 -1.66 -19.41
C ASP A 241 -0.67 -0.88 -18.90
N ALA A 242 -1.30 -1.37 -17.83
CA ALA A 242 -2.47 -0.75 -17.25
C ALA A 242 -2.17 0.62 -16.60
N LEU A 243 -1.05 0.75 -15.88
CA LEU A 243 -0.61 2.00 -15.28
C LEU A 243 -0.22 3.03 -16.36
N ILE A 244 0.51 2.63 -17.40
CA ILE A 244 0.85 3.51 -18.53
C ILE A 244 -0.42 4.01 -19.22
N ALA A 245 -1.39 3.14 -19.47
CA ALA A 245 -2.66 3.54 -20.05
C ALA A 245 -3.46 4.49 -19.14
N HIS A 246 -3.28 4.41 -17.82
CA HIS A 246 -3.86 5.35 -16.87
C HIS A 246 -3.18 6.72 -16.96
N TRP A 247 -1.85 6.78 -16.94
CA TRP A 247 -1.05 8.01 -16.94
C TRP A 247 -1.12 8.79 -18.26
N SER A 248 -1.46 8.13 -19.37
CA SER A 248 -1.54 8.72 -20.71
C SER A 248 -2.84 9.48 -20.99
N ARG A 249 -3.74 9.55 -20.01
CA ARG A 249 -5.04 10.25 -20.13
C ARG A 249 -4.94 11.65 -19.55
#